data_3bbf2ff8602236870ce6bc8d45273d15
#
_entry.id   3bbf2ff8602236870ce6bc8d45273d15
#
_cell.length_a   1.000
_cell.length_b   1.000
_cell.length_c   1.000
_cell.angle_alpha   90.00
_cell.angle_beta   90.00
_cell.angle_gamma   90.00
#
_symmetry.space_group_name_H-M   'P 1'
#
loop_
_entity.id
_entity.type
_entity.pdbx_description
1 polymer ?
#
loop_
_entity_poly.entity_id
_entity_poly.type
_entity_poly.pdbx_seq_one_letter_code
_entity_poly.pdbx_strand_id
1 'polypeptide(L)'
;MNNNSKIRSKKIVHFVKFVFHISNIILIIFYLYPGSIFGCFIYNDCGIQPQLTRDFASNMISSNHVYVFIIISFLGFVGYSKKTTFKYITTYLFFISVFLELMHFAIPERGFETKDLAGNIVGVVVSLIIFLIFKPRKKNGFI
;
A
#
# COMPACT_ATOMS: atom_id res chain seq x y z
N MET A 1 8.12 -24.92 21.01
CA MET A 1 7.26 -23.70 20.81
C MET A 1 5.90 -24.01 21.40
N ASN A 2 5.48 -23.29 22.44
CA ASN A 2 4.27 -23.57 23.23
C ASN A 2 3.01 -23.39 22.34
N ASN A 3 1.99 -24.21 22.55
CA ASN A 3 0.74 -24.22 21.77
C ASN A 3 0.03 -22.84 21.81
N ASN A 4 0.11 -22.14 22.93
CA ASN A 4 -0.44 -20.78 23.09
C ASN A 4 0.26 -19.73 22.21
N SER A 5 1.58 -19.83 21.98
CA SER A 5 2.30 -18.91 21.10
C SER A 5 1.92 -19.11 19.63
N LYS A 6 1.65 -20.34 19.20
CA LYS A 6 1.21 -20.68 17.84
C LYS A 6 -0.21 -20.17 17.54
N ILE A 7 -1.10 -20.28 18.55
CA ILE A 7 -2.49 -19.77 18.44
C ILE A 7 -2.48 -18.23 18.35
N ARG A 8 -1.70 -17.57 19.22
CA ARG A 8 -1.56 -16.10 19.21
C ARG A 8 -1.01 -15.58 17.88
N SER A 9 0.01 -16.23 17.32
CA SER A 9 0.58 -15.87 16.02
C SER A 9 -0.45 -15.99 14.90
N LYS A 10 -1.27 -17.04 14.87
CA LYS A 10 -2.34 -17.20 13.88
C LYS A 10 -3.39 -16.08 13.97
N LYS A 11 -3.83 -15.71 15.18
CA LYS A 11 -4.81 -14.63 15.39
C LYS A 11 -4.27 -13.29 14.88
N ILE A 12 -3.00 -12.97 15.16
CA ILE A 12 -2.36 -11.74 14.66
C ILE A 12 -2.34 -11.70 13.13
N VAL A 13 -1.97 -12.80 12.46
CA VAL A 13 -1.94 -12.85 10.99
C VAL A 13 -3.35 -12.66 10.40
N HIS A 14 -4.39 -13.25 11.00
CA HIS A 14 -5.77 -13.03 10.54
C HIS A 14 -6.20 -11.57 10.72
N PHE A 15 -5.87 -10.97 11.84
CA PHE A 15 -6.14 -9.55 12.07
C PHE A 15 -5.44 -8.65 11.05
N VAL A 16 -4.15 -8.89 10.77
CA VAL A 16 -3.40 -8.13 9.74
C VAL A 16 -4.04 -8.27 8.37
N LYS A 17 -4.49 -9.48 7.98
CA LYS A 17 -5.21 -9.67 6.72
C LYS A 17 -6.53 -8.89 6.67
N PHE A 18 -7.29 -8.92 7.76
CA PHE A 18 -8.53 -8.14 7.85
C PHE A 18 -8.26 -6.65 7.66
N VAL A 19 -7.28 -6.10 8.40
CA VAL A 19 -6.87 -4.69 8.26
C VAL A 19 -6.41 -4.39 6.84
N PHE A 20 -5.61 -5.28 6.21
CA PHE A 20 -5.20 -5.14 4.82
C PHE A 20 -6.38 -5.00 3.86
N HIS A 21 -7.40 -5.87 3.98
CA HIS A 21 -8.57 -5.81 3.09
C HIS A 21 -9.40 -4.55 3.30
N ILE A 22 -9.62 -4.15 4.55
CA ILE A 22 -10.31 -2.88 4.84
C ILE A 22 -9.54 -1.69 4.29
N SER A 23 -8.21 -1.65 4.50
CA SER A 23 -7.36 -0.58 3.96
C SER A 23 -7.38 -0.53 2.42
N ASN A 24 -7.46 -1.69 1.75
CA ASN A 24 -7.62 -1.71 0.29
C ASN A 24 -8.97 -1.14 -0.18
N ILE A 25 -10.05 -1.47 0.50
CA ILE A 25 -11.37 -0.92 0.18
C ILE A 25 -11.34 0.61 0.35
N ILE A 26 -10.80 1.09 1.46
CA ILE A 26 -10.64 2.52 1.73
C ILE A 26 -9.77 3.18 0.64
N LEU A 27 -8.63 2.56 0.29
CA LEU A 27 -7.75 3.05 -0.78
C LEU A 27 -8.51 3.22 -2.10
N ILE A 28 -9.25 2.19 -2.52
CA ILE A 28 -10.02 2.21 -3.77
C ILE A 28 -11.05 3.34 -3.74
N ILE A 29 -11.77 3.50 -2.63
CA ILE A 29 -12.75 4.58 -2.47
C ILE A 29 -12.06 5.95 -2.61
N PHE A 30 -10.93 6.18 -1.92
CA PHE A 30 -10.23 7.45 -1.99
C PHE A 30 -9.63 7.75 -3.38
N TYR A 31 -9.14 6.72 -4.07
CA TYR A 31 -8.60 6.89 -5.42
C TYR A 31 -9.67 7.13 -6.48
N LEU A 32 -10.81 6.46 -6.36
CA LEU A 32 -11.88 6.55 -7.35
C LEU A 32 -12.88 7.68 -7.05
N TYR A 33 -12.74 8.39 -5.93
CA TYR A 33 -13.59 9.51 -5.60
C TYR A 33 -13.25 10.72 -6.49
N PRO A 34 -14.23 11.40 -7.08
CA PRO A 34 -14.03 12.63 -7.83
C PRO A 34 -13.44 13.73 -6.94
N GLY A 35 -12.29 14.28 -7.32
CA GLY A 35 -11.58 15.25 -6.48
C GLY A 35 -10.89 14.63 -5.26
N SER A 36 -10.75 15.37 -4.19
CA SER A 36 -10.07 14.97 -2.95
C SER A 36 -11.03 14.92 -1.77
N ILE A 37 -11.29 13.73 -1.22
CA ILE A 37 -12.12 13.57 -0.01
C ILE A 37 -11.54 14.41 1.16
N PHE A 38 -10.22 14.39 1.35
CA PHE A 38 -9.59 15.19 2.39
C PHE A 38 -9.69 16.68 2.13
N GLY A 39 -9.58 17.10 0.85
CA GLY A 39 -9.79 18.50 0.46
C GLY A 39 -11.22 18.96 0.75
N CYS A 40 -12.20 18.14 0.37
CA CYS A 40 -13.61 18.42 0.69
C CYS A 40 -13.84 18.60 2.21
N PHE A 41 -13.27 17.68 3.01
CA PHE A 41 -13.53 17.63 4.44
C PHE A 41 -12.76 18.69 5.23
N ILE A 42 -11.49 18.95 4.88
CA ILE A 42 -10.61 19.85 5.65
C ILE A 42 -10.75 21.29 5.17
N TYR A 43 -10.87 21.51 3.86
CA TYR A 43 -10.85 22.84 3.26
C TYR A 43 -12.19 23.25 2.66
N ASN A 44 -13.21 22.40 2.72
CA ASN A 44 -14.49 22.59 2.03
C ASN A 44 -14.32 22.82 0.51
N ASP A 45 -13.24 22.31 -0.05
CA ASP A 45 -12.89 22.39 -1.47
C ASP A 45 -12.29 21.06 -1.93
N CYS A 46 -13.03 20.34 -2.76
CA CYS A 46 -12.66 19.02 -3.26
C CYS A 46 -11.52 19.07 -4.31
N GLY A 47 -11.21 20.22 -4.87
CA GLY A 47 -10.10 20.42 -5.79
C GLY A 47 -8.74 20.47 -5.09
N ILE A 48 -8.70 20.72 -3.78
CA ILE A 48 -7.46 20.79 -3.01
C ILE A 48 -7.02 19.41 -2.58
N GLN A 49 -5.79 19.02 -2.91
CA GLN A 49 -5.16 17.81 -2.42
C GLN A 49 -4.17 18.14 -1.27
N PRO A 50 -4.54 17.88 0.00
CA PRO A 50 -3.64 18.13 1.13
C PRO A 50 -2.36 17.29 1.01
N GLN A 51 -1.20 17.94 1.18
CA GLN A 51 0.10 17.26 1.16
C GLN A 51 0.61 17.06 2.58
N LEU A 52 0.99 15.83 2.95
CA LEU A 52 1.58 15.52 4.25
C LEU A 52 3.01 16.08 4.37
N THR A 53 3.77 15.96 3.29
CA THR A 53 5.13 16.49 3.17
C THR A 53 5.37 16.96 1.75
N ARG A 54 6.49 17.67 1.52
CA ARG A 54 6.93 18.00 0.15
C ARG A 54 7.19 16.71 -0.64
N ASP A 55 6.88 16.77 -1.93
CA ASP A 55 7.18 15.68 -2.85
C ASP A 55 8.70 15.42 -2.93
N PHE A 56 9.07 14.14 -3.18
CA PHE A 56 10.46 13.71 -3.24
C PHE A 56 11.07 13.97 -4.63
N ALA A 57 12.40 13.91 -4.69
CA ALA A 57 13.16 14.04 -5.94
C ALA A 57 12.73 15.26 -6.78
N SER A 58 12.77 16.46 -6.19
CA SER A 58 12.41 17.70 -6.88
C SER A 58 11.01 17.67 -7.51
N ASN A 59 10.04 17.17 -6.78
CA ASN A 59 8.62 16.99 -7.16
C ASN A 59 8.35 15.93 -8.23
N MET A 60 9.28 14.99 -8.45
CA MET A 60 9.08 13.89 -9.41
C MET A 60 8.35 12.68 -8.79
N ILE A 61 8.28 12.59 -7.45
CA ILE A 61 7.68 11.47 -6.72
C ILE A 61 6.76 12.02 -5.64
N SER A 62 5.47 11.71 -5.75
CA SER A 62 4.43 12.15 -4.81
C SER A 62 4.60 11.49 -3.44
N SER A 63 4.81 12.31 -2.41
CA SER A 63 5.04 11.82 -1.05
C SER A 63 3.82 11.12 -0.45
N ASN A 64 2.63 11.64 -0.64
CA ASN A 64 1.39 11.04 -0.15
C ASN A 64 1.19 9.63 -0.69
N HIS A 65 1.44 9.44 -1.98
CA HIS A 65 1.30 8.17 -2.67
C HIS A 65 2.34 7.16 -2.19
N VAL A 66 3.58 7.59 -1.96
CA VAL A 66 4.63 6.75 -1.36
C VAL A 66 4.18 6.23 0.01
N TYR A 67 3.72 7.10 0.91
CA TYR A 67 3.33 6.69 2.27
C TYR A 67 2.16 5.71 2.27
N VAL A 68 1.13 6.00 1.50
CA VAL A 68 -0.05 5.13 1.41
C VAL A 68 0.33 3.75 0.89
N PHE A 69 1.13 3.67 -0.18
CA PHE A 69 1.54 2.38 -0.75
C PHE A 69 2.57 1.65 0.11
N ILE A 70 3.41 2.33 0.89
CA ILE A 70 4.25 1.67 1.91
C ILE A 70 3.37 0.95 2.93
N ILE A 71 2.39 1.64 3.51
CA ILE A 71 1.54 1.08 4.57
C ILE A 71 0.74 -0.12 4.06
N ILE A 72 0.03 0.03 2.94
CA ILE A 72 -0.80 -1.03 2.38
C ILE A 72 0.03 -2.23 1.95
N SER A 73 1.16 -2.00 1.28
CA SER A 73 2.03 -3.08 0.82
C SER A 73 2.65 -3.82 1.99
N PHE A 74 3.06 -3.13 3.05
CA PHE A 74 3.60 -3.77 4.23
C PHE A 74 2.57 -4.66 4.93
N LEU A 75 1.33 -4.20 5.08
CA LEU A 75 0.23 -5.02 5.60
C LEU A 75 0.00 -6.27 4.73
N GLY A 76 0.02 -6.10 3.41
CA GLY A 76 -0.10 -7.21 2.46
C GLY A 76 1.01 -8.24 2.60
N PHE A 77 2.27 -7.80 2.63
CA PHE A 77 3.43 -8.70 2.75
C PHE A 77 3.47 -9.43 4.09
N VAL A 78 3.14 -8.77 5.19
CA VAL A 78 3.05 -9.41 6.53
C VAL A 78 1.90 -10.41 6.58
N GLY A 79 0.71 -10.03 6.10
CA GLY A 79 -0.47 -10.89 6.10
C GLY A 79 -0.32 -12.12 5.22
N TYR A 80 0.38 -12.00 4.08
CA TYR A 80 0.52 -13.05 3.06
C TYR A 80 1.98 -13.53 2.88
N SER A 81 2.72 -13.65 3.97
CA SER A 81 4.15 -13.99 3.99
C SER A 81 4.52 -15.41 3.53
N LYS A 82 3.56 -16.32 3.33
CA LYS A 82 3.80 -17.68 2.82
C LYS A 82 4.23 -17.63 1.35
N LYS A 83 5.22 -18.47 0.95
CA LYS A 83 5.85 -18.45 -0.38
C LYS A 83 4.84 -18.38 -1.55
N THR A 84 3.79 -19.20 -1.52
CA THR A 84 2.78 -19.26 -2.59
C THR A 84 1.93 -17.98 -2.64
N THR A 85 1.39 -17.55 -1.49
CA THR A 85 0.51 -16.37 -1.41
C THR A 85 1.29 -15.07 -1.55
N PHE A 86 2.58 -15.07 -1.18
CA PHE A 86 3.46 -13.90 -1.30
C PHE A 86 3.65 -13.45 -2.74
N LYS A 87 3.83 -14.40 -3.67
CA LYS A 87 3.93 -14.08 -5.10
C LYS A 87 2.66 -13.37 -5.61
N TYR A 88 1.49 -13.92 -5.27
CA TYR A 88 0.22 -13.34 -5.71
C TYR A 88 -0.03 -11.95 -5.11
N ILE A 89 0.27 -11.75 -3.83
CA ILE A 89 0.07 -10.44 -3.20
C ILE A 89 1.05 -9.41 -3.77
N THR A 90 2.29 -9.79 -4.07
CA THR A 90 3.26 -8.90 -4.70
C THR A 90 2.79 -8.46 -6.07
N THR A 91 2.35 -9.40 -6.92
CA THR A 91 1.79 -9.08 -8.25
C THR A 91 0.56 -8.18 -8.14
N TYR A 92 -0.34 -8.48 -7.19
CA TYR A 92 -1.53 -7.66 -6.93
C TYR A 92 -1.16 -6.22 -6.55
N LEU A 93 -0.20 -6.03 -5.63
CA LEU A 93 0.18 -4.70 -5.17
C LEU A 93 0.81 -3.85 -6.28
N PHE A 94 1.64 -4.43 -7.14
CA PHE A 94 2.14 -3.73 -8.31
C PHE A 94 1.03 -3.45 -9.32
N PHE A 95 0.13 -4.40 -9.55
CA PHE A 95 -1.00 -4.19 -10.44
C PHE A 95 -1.90 -3.04 -9.96
N ILE A 96 -2.32 -3.05 -8.68
CA ILE A 96 -3.21 -2.03 -8.14
C ILE A 96 -2.55 -0.65 -8.08
N SER A 97 -1.23 -0.58 -7.84
CA SER A 97 -0.46 0.67 -7.82
C SER A 97 -0.47 1.40 -9.19
N VAL A 98 -0.47 0.64 -10.26
CA VAL A 98 -0.56 1.17 -11.63
C VAL A 98 -2.01 1.40 -12.03
N PHE A 99 -2.87 0.43 -11.76
CA PHE A 99 -4.27 0.44 -12.19
C PHE A 99 -5.04 1.63 -11.63
N LEU A 100 -4.91 1.91 -10.34
CA LEU A 100 -5.64 3.02 -9.70
C LEU A 100 -5.24 4.36 -10.29
N GLU A 101 -3.95 4.56 -10.61
CA GLU A 101 -3.50 5.80 -11.23
C GLU A 101 -4.00 5.94 -12.67
N LEU A 102 -4.03 4.84 -13.43
CA LEU A 102 -4.61 4.84 -14.77
C LEU A 102 -6.11 5.14 -14.77
N MET A 103 -6.83 4.75 -13.72
CA MET A 103 -8.26 5.06 -13.59
C MET A 103 -8.52 6.57 -13.47
N HIS A 104 -7.54 7.39 -13.08
CA HIS A 104 -7.68 8.85 -13.04
C HIS A 104 -7.94 9.47 -14.43
N PHE A 105 -7.62 8.77 -15.53
CA PHE A 105 -8.05 9.22 -16.86
C PHE A 105 -9.57 9.20 -17.08
N ALA A 106 -10.28 8.36 -16.34
CA ALA A 106 -11.73 8.16 -16.49
C ALA A 106 -12.55 8.86 -15.39
N ILE A 107 -11.92 9.38 -14.33
CA ILE A 107 -12.62 9.96 -13.19
C ILE A 107 -12.68 11.49 -13.35
N PRO A 108 -13.88 12.10 -13.28
CA PRO A 108 -14.02 13.55 -13.28
C PRO A 108 -13.21 14.21 -12.15
N GLU A 109 -12.67 15.40 -12.41
CA GLU A 109 -11.89 16.19 -11.45
C GLU A 109 -10.59 15.51 -10.95
N ARG A 110 -10.19 14.39 -11.59
CA ARG A 110 -8.91 13.73 -11.38
C ARG A 110 -8.08 13.79 -12.67
N GLY A 111 -6.79 13.94 -12.55
CA GLY A 111 -5.84 13.86 -13.65
C GLY A 111 -4.80 12.79 -13.38
N PHE A 112 -4.42 12.04 -14.42
CA PHE A 112 -3.27 11.15 -14.32
C PHE A 112 -1.99 12.00 -14.12
N GLU A 113 -1.24 11.68 -13.09
CA GLU A 113 0.05 12.32 -12.81
C GLU A 113 1.18 11.29 -12.72
N THR A 114 2.20 11.47 -13.54
CA THR A 114 3.37 10.55 -13.53
C THR A 114 4.09 10.51 -12.18
N LYS A 115 4.08 11.63 -11.42
CA LYS A 115 4.65 11.68 -10.07
C LYS A 115 3.89 10.81 -9.08
N ASP A 116 2.56 10.70 -9.23
CA ASP A 116 1.69 9.89 -8.38
C ASP A 116 1.89 8.41 -8.70
N LEU A 117 1.96 8.05 -9.99
CA LEU A 117 2.34 6.71 -10.42
C LEU A 117 3.71 6.30 -9.89
N ALA A 118 4.70 7.20 -9.97
CA ALA A 118 6.03 6.96 -9.42
C ALA A 118 5.97 6.75 -7.91
N GLY A 119 5.20 7.57 -7.18
CA GLY A 119 4.96 7.44 -5.74
C GLY A 119 4.37 6.09 -5.36
N ASN A 120 3.34 5.65 -6.08
CA ASN A 120 2.69 4.34 -5.88
C ASN A 120 3.71 3.19 -6.00
N ILE A 121 4.47 3.16 -7.10
CA ILE A 121 5.45 2.10 -7.37
C ILE A 121 6.58 2.12 -6.34
N VAL A 122 7.13 3.30 -6.05
CA VAL A 122 8.20 3.46 -5.04
C VAL A 122 7.73 2.98 -3.67
N GLY A 123 6.49 3.30 -3.27
CA GLY A 123 5.91 2.82 -2.01
C GLY A 123 5.88 1.29 -1.92
N VAL A 124 5.44 0.60 -2.99
CA VAL A 124 5.45 -0.87 -3.05
C VAL A 124 6.88 -1.43 -2.96
N VAL A 125 7.82 -0.86 -3.73
CA VAL A 125 9.23 -1.32 -3.76
C VAL A 125 9.90 -1.14 -2.40
N VAL A 126 9.78 0.03 -1.78
CA VAL A 126 10.34 0.31 -0.44
C VAL A 126 9.79 -0.66 0.59
N SER A 127 8.47 -0.88 0.60
CA SER A 127 7.84 -1.84 1.49
C SER A 127 8.33 -3.28 1.27
N LEU A 128 8.51 -3.68 0.00
CA LEU A 128 9.05 -4.99 -0.35
C LEU A 128 10.48 -5.18 0.19
N ILE A 129 11.33 -4.18 -0.01
CA ILE A 129 12.72 -4.21 0.47
C ILE A 129 12.74 -4.33 2.00
N ILE A 130 11.99 -3.47 2.71
CA ILE A 130 11.87 -3.52 4.17
C ILE A 130 11.41 -4.91 4.62
N PHE A 131 10.35 -5.44 4.02
CA PHE A 131 9.84 -6.76 4.38
C PHE A 131 10.87 -7.87 4.17
N LEU A 132 11.62 -7.86 3.05
CA LEU A 132 12.64 -8.88 2.76
C LEU A 132 13.83 -8.82 3.71
N ILE A 133 14.23 -7.62 4.16
CA ILE A 133 15.30 -7.43 5.15
C ILE A 133 14.90 -8.03 6.50
N PHE A 134 13.68 -7.75 6.95
CA PHE A 134 13.20 -8.17 8.28
C PHE A 134 12.56 -9.56 8.29
N LYS A 135 12.31 -10.17 7.13
CA LYS A 135 11.77 -11.53 7.05
C LYS A 135 12.75 -12.53 7.65
N PRO A 136 12.38 -13.27 8.72
CA PRO A 136 13.25 -14.26 9.31
C PRO A 136 13.62 -15.32 8.25
N ARG A 137 14.91 -15.40 7.91
CA ARG A 137 15.44 -16.47 7.07
C ARG A 137 15.29 -17.77 7.85
N LYS A 138 14.51 -18.72 7.35
CA LYS A 138 14.59 -20.10 7.87
C LYS A 138 16.04 -20.53 7.70
N LYS A 139 16.75 -20.74 8.80
CA LYS A 139 18.00 -21.50 8.78
C LYS A 139 17.63 -22.88 8.20
N ASN A 140 18.02 -23.14 6.97
CA ASN A 140 18.05 -24.50 6.47
C ASN A 140 19.07 -25.22 7.35
N GLY A 141 18.59 -26.01 8.32
CA GLY A 141 19.44 -26.95 9.02
C GLY A 141 19.95 -27.92 7.96
N PHE A 142 21.21 -27.77 7.58
CA PHE A 142 21.99 -28.85 7.06
C PHE A 142 22.14 -29.87 8.21
N ILE A 143 21.40 -30.94 8.17
CA ILE A 143 21.83 -32.28 8.59
C ILE A 143 21.01 -33.23 7.73
#